data_73e44d0f48ebfdccf21febb4bb312944
#
_entry.id   73e44d0f48ebfdccf21febb4bb312944
#
_cell.length_a   1.000
_cell.length_b   1.000
_cell.length_c   1.000
_cell.angle_alpha   90.00
_cell.angle_beta   90.00
_cell.angle_gamma   90.00
#
_symmetry.space_group_name_H-M   'P 1'
#
loop_
_entity.id
_entity.type
_entity.pdbx_description
1 polymer ?
#
loop_
_entity_poly.entity_id
_entity_poly.type
_entity_poly.pdbx_seq_one_letter_code
_entity_poly.pdbx_strand_id
1 'polypeptide(L)'
;MSASKQLFIIILCFCVGFLLNTAMVVLLYFFMQGETSYKILLMLSSVISFALPALIATKFIEKDEPVFRQLGLTESPRFAKYLLAIAFMLAIMPAVELLSSLNASYSFPESLKGLEDYFRAADTSAMEATQRALAGSGIGAFVLNLIVLAITPAVCEELFFRGVLQKFFVRNISNKHIAILLTAFIFSAIHMQFSGLLPRFILGAVLGYLFYTSGSLWLSIVAHATNN
;
A
#
# COMPACT_ATOMS: atom_id res chain seq x y z
N MET A 1 1.24 25.35 9.11
CA MET A 1 0.56 25.36 7.78
C MET A 1 -0.89 24.94 7.97
N SER A 2 -1.87 25.52 7.20
CA SER A 2 -3.29 25.12 7.31
C SER A 2 -3.53 23.70 6.82
N ALA A 3 -4.59 23.03 7.32
CA ALA A 3 -4.95 21.68 6.92
C ALA A 3 -5.20 21.55 5.41
N SER A 4 -5.86 22.54 4.79
CA SER A 4 -6.10 22.55 3.35
C SER A 4 -4.81 22.60 2.51
N LYS A 5 -3.81 23.36 2.95
CA LYS A 5 -2.51 23.41 2.28
C LYS A 5 -1.74 22.10 2.44
N GLN A 6 -1.81 21.46 3.62
CA GLN A 6 -1.20 20.16 3.84
C GLN A 6 -1.82 19.10 2.94
N LEU A 7 -3.16 19.03 2.88
CA LEU A 7 -3.88 18.10 2.02
C LEU A 7 -3.54 18.32 0.53
N PHE A 8 -3.50 19.58 0.11
CA PHE A 8 -3.10 19.93 -1.27
C PHE A 8 -1.71 19.40 -1.61
N ILE A 9 -0.71 19.58 -0.72
CA ILE A 9 0.65 19.07 -0.93
C ILE A 9 0.65 17.54 -1.02
N ILE A 10 -0.08 16.86 -0.12
CA ILE A 10 -0.18 15.38 -0.12
C ILE A 10 -0.74 14.89 -1.46
N ILE A 11 -1.87 15.45 -1.88
CA ILE A 11 -2.51 15.08 -3.14
C ILE A 11 -1.61 15.40 -4.34
N LEU A 12 -1.00 16.58 -4.37
CA LEU A 12 -0.11 16.99 -5.45
C LEU A 12 1.08 16.05 -5.57
N CYS A 13 1.77 15.74 -4.45
CA CYS A 13 2.91 14.82 -4.45
C CYS A 13 2.50 13.43 -4.94
N PHE A 14 1.34 12.93 -4.49
CA PHE A 14 0.81 11.64 -4.93
C PHE A 14 0.49 11.63 -6.42
N CYS A 15 -0.24 12.62 -6.92
CA CYS A 15 -0.60 12.72 -8.35
C CYS A 15 0.65 12.84 -9.24
N VAL A 16 1.63 13.65 -8.84
CA VAL A 16 2.89 13.79 -9.58
C VAL A 16 3.67 12.47 -9.56
N GLY A 17 3.77 11.80 -8.41
CA GLY A 17 4.40 10.49 -8.30
C GLY A 17 3.74 9.45 -9.20
N PHE A 18 2.41 9.41 -9.22
CA PHE A 18 1.65 8.50 -10.08
C PHE A 18 1.86 8.79 -11.58
N LEU A 19 1.84 10.06 -11.98
CA LEU A 19 2.12 10.46 -13.36
C LEU A 19 3.55 10.12 -13.79
N LEU A 20 4.54 10.36 -12.93
CA LEU A 20 5.94 10.01 -13.19
C LEU A 20 6.11 8.49 -13.31
N ASN A 21 5.44 7.71 -12.45
CA ASN A 21 5.44 6.26 -12.54
C ASN A 21 4.84 5.78 -13.86
N THR A 22 3.69 6.31 -14.25
CA THR A 22 3.04 5.96 -15.52
C THR A 22 3.96 6.27 -16.71
N ALA A 23 4.56 7.45 -16.73
CA ALA A 23 5.51 7.83 -17.78
C ALA A 23 6.73 6.89 -17.80
N MET A 24 7.30 6.56 -16.63
CA MET A 24 8.41 5.64 -16.52
C MET A 24 8.04 4.24 -17.03
N VAL A 25 6.90 3.69 -16.62
CA VAL A 25 6.44 2.36 -17.06
C VAL A 25 6.27 2.33 -18.58
N VAL A 26 5.61 3.33 -19.16
CA VAL A 26 5.43 3.42 -20.63
C VAL A 26 6.76 3.51 -21.36
N LEU A 27 7.69 4.35 -20.90
CA LEU A 27 9.01 4.52 -21.54
C LEU A 27 9.87 3.26 -21.43
N LEU A 28 9.85 2.59 -20.28
CA LEU A 28 10.72 1.42 -20.03
C LEU A 28 10.10 0.10 -20.49
N TYR A 29 8.81 0.07 -20.81
CA TYR A 29 8.09 -1.15 -21.20
C TYR A 29 8.77 -1.92 -22.32
N PHE A 30 9.26 -1.20 -23.35
CA PHE A 30 9.94 -1.82 -24.49
C PHE A 30 11.37 -2.28 -24.21
N PHE A 31 12.02 -1.73 -23.18
CA PHE A 31 13.41 -2.03 -22.85
C PHE A 31 13.53 -3.10 -21.76
N MET A 32 12.50 -3.26 -20.92
CA MET A 32 12.54 -4.11 -19.74
C MET A 32 11.65 -5.36 -19.91
N GLN A 33 11.98 -6.21 -20.91
CA GLN A 33 11.19 -7.40 -21.24
C GLN A 33 11.55 -8.66 -20.44
N GLY A 34 12.75 -8.72 -19.83
CA GLY A 34 13.20 -9.86 -19.03
C GLY A 34 12.56 -9.93 -17.63
N GLU A 35 12.52 -11.11 -17.01
CA GLU A 35 11.94 -11.32 -15.68
C GLU A 35 12.56 -10.38 -14.61
N THR A 36 13.89 -10.32 -14.55
CA THR A 36 14.59 -9.45 -13.59
C THR A 36 14.29 -7.98 -13.85
N SER A 37 14.28 -7.57 -15.12
CA SER A 37 13.96 -6.19 -15.51
C SER A 37 12.54 -5.82 -15.11
N TYR A 38 11.58 -6.73 -15.28
CA TYR A 38 10.20 -6.52 -14.85
C TYR A 38 10.10 -6.35 -13.32
N LYS A 39 10.81 -7.16 -12.54
CA LYS A 39 10.87 -7.03 -11.08
C LYS A 39 11.47 -5.70 -10.61
N ILE A 40 12.54 -5.24 -11.29
CA ILE A 40 13.12 -3.91 -11.03
C ILE A 40 12.08 -2.81 -11.33
N LEU A 41 11.35 -2.93 -12.43
CA LEU A 41 10.29 -1.98 -12.78
C LEU A 41 9.20 -1.91 -11.69
N LEU A 42 8.77 -3.04 -11.13
CA LEU A 42 7.81 -3.08 -10.03
C LEU A 42 8.34 -2.38 -8.76
N MET A 43 9.61 -2.61 -8.42
CA MET A 43 10.24 -1.92 -7.28
C MET A 43 10.30 -0.41 -7.49
N LEU A 44 10.75 0.04 -8.65
CA LEU A 44 10.80 1.46 -9.01
C LEU A 44 9.40 2.07 -8.99
N SER A 45 8.40 1.34 -9.48
CA SER A 45 6.99 1.77 -9.45
C SER A 45 6.51 2.04 -8.03
N SER A 46 6.78 1.15 -7.08
CA SER A 46 6.41 1.34 -5.68
C SER A 46 7.12 2.56 -5.06
N VAL A 47 8.41 2.73 -5.33
CA VAL A 47 9.19 3.87 -4.82
C VAL A 47 8.66 5.19 -5.36
N ILE A 48 8.44 5.29 -6.68
CA ILE A 48 8.01 6.54 -7.33
C ILE A 48 6.57 6.88 -6.98
N SER A 49 5.68 5.87 -6.86
CA SER A 49 4.25 6.11 -6.56
C SER A 49 3.99 6.44 -5.10
N PHE A 50 4.79 5.92 -4.15
CA PHE A 50 4.48 6.03 -2.73
C PHE A 50 5.62 6.59 -1.87
N ALA A 51 6.83 5.99 -1.91
CA ALA A 51 7.91 6.41 -1.03
C ALA A 51 8.38 7.82 -1.34
N LEU A 52 8.62 8.15 -2.59
CA LEU A 52 9.08 9.46 -3.00
C LEU A 52 8.05 10.57 -2.68
N PRO A 53 6.75 10.42 -3.02
CA PRO A 53 5.71 11.35 -2.57
C PRO A 53 5.64 11.50 -1.05
N ALA A 54 5.77 10.42 -0.29
CA ALA A 54 5.76 10.47 1.17
C ALA A 54 6.91 11.32 1.72
N LEU A 55 8.14 11.08 1.25
CA LEU A 55 9.32 11.82 1.69
C LEU A 55 9.24 13.29 1.32
N ILE A 56 8.80 13.61 0.10
CA ILE A 56 8.65 14.98 -0.38
C ILE A 56 7.55 15.70 0.41
N ALA A 57 6.35 15.12 0.52
CA ALA A 57 5.24 15.72 1.25
C ALA A 57 5.62 16.00 2.71
N THR A 58 6.24 15.03 3.40
CA THR A 58 6.70 15.19 4.78
C THR A 58 7.66 16.39 4.93
N LYS A 59 8.64 16.50 4.04
CA LYS A 59 9.62 17.58 4.06
C LYS A 59 9.00 18.97 3.85
N PHE A 60 7.92 19.05 3.04
CA PHE A 60 7.24 20.32 2.80
C PHE A 60 6.24 20.68 3.91
N ILE A 61 5.65 19.68 4.58
CA ILE A 61 4.63 19.88 5.62
C ILE A 61 5.26 20.30 6.95
N GLU A 62 6.31 19.61 7.40
CA GLU A 62 6.98 19.85 8.68
C GLU A 62 8.49 20.02 8.44
N LYS A 63 8.93 21.28 8.32
CA LYS A 63 10.31 21.63 7.95
C LYS A 63 11.32 21.46 9.09
N ASP A 64 10.86 21.57 10.33
CA ASP A 64 11.72 21.68 11.50
C ASP A 64 12.04 20.33 12.17
N GLU A 65 11.33 19.26 11.78
CA GLU A 65 11.50 17.93 12.36
C GLU A 65 12.16 16.96 11.34
N PRO A 66 13.03 16.06 11.81
CA PRO A 66 13.62 15.03 10.94
C PRO A 66 12.56 14.15 10.28
N VAL A 67 12.65 13.95 8.97
CA VAL A 67 11.67 13.19 8.16
C VAL A 67 11.39 11.80 8.75
N PHE A 68 12.42 11.08 9.19
CA PHE A 68 12.26 9.74 9.77
C PHE A 68 11.42 9.72 11.06
N ARG A 69 11.57 10.75 11.91
CA ARG A 69 10.75 10.91 13.12
C ARG A 69 9.30 11.22 12.74
N GLN A 70 9.12 12.13 11.79
CA GLN A 70 7.80 12.48 11.31
C GLN A 70 7.05 11.28 10.73
N LEU A 71 7.73 10.38 10.05
CA LEU A 71 7.14 9.16 9.49
C LEU A 71 6.91 8.05 10.53
N GLY A 72 7.45 8.16 11.75
CA GLY A 72 7.32 7.13 12.80
C GLY A 72 8.32 5.98 12.64
N LEU A 73 9.47 6.25 12.00
CA LEU A 73 10.54 5.27 11.79
C LEU A 73 11.57 5.25 12.93
N THR A 74 11.51 6.20 13.85
CA THR A 74 12.40 6.25 15.02
C THR A 74 11.93 5.39 16.19
N GLU A 75 10.64 5.05 16.20
CA GLU A 75 10.06 4.22 17.26
C GLU A 75 10.24 2.73 16.94
N SER A 76 10.90 2.02 17.85
CA SER A 76 11.12 0.57 17.72
C SER A 76 10.35 -0.18 18.83
N PRO A 77 9.26 -0.86 18.52
CA PRO A 77 8.53 -1.70 19.46
C PRO A 77 9.39 -2.86 19.98
N ARG A 78 9.03 -3.40 21.16
CA ARG A 78 9.64 -4.62 21.66
C ARG A 78 9.47 -5.76 20.65
N PHE A 79 10.48 -6.61 20.50
CA PHE A 79 10.49 -7.73 19.53
C PHE A 79 9.24 -8.61 19.59
N ALA A 80 8.72 -8.86 20.78
CA ALA A 80 7.48 -9.62 20.97
C ALA A 80 6.27 -9.04 20.23
N LYS A 81 6.19 -7.70 20.03
CA LYS A 81 5.10 -7.08 19.27
C LYS A 81 5.18 -7.41 17.77
N TYR A 82 6.38 -7.55 17.22
CA TYR A 82 6.55 -7.98 15.83
C TYR A 82 6.10 -9.43 15.65
N LEU A 83 6.48 -10.32 16.56
CA LEU A 83 6.01 -11.72 16.53
C LEU A 83 4.50 -11.83 16.66
N LEU A 84 3.88 -11.05 17.54
CA LEU A 84 2.43 -11.00 17.68
C LEU A 84 1.75 -10.46 16.40
N ALA A 85 2.31 -9.42 15.77
CA ALA A 85 1.78 -8.88 14.53
C ALA A 85 1.86 -9.92 13.39
N ILE A 86 3.00 -10.61 13.25
CA ILE A 86 3.17 -11.69 12.28
C ILE A 86 2.16 -12.81 12.54
N ALA A 87 2.08 -13.32 13.78
CA ALA A 87 1.16 -14.38 14.14
C ALA A 87 -0.31 -14.00 13.89
N PHE A 88 -0.67 -12.77 14.22
CA PHE A 88 -2.01 -12.24 13.96
C PHE A 88 -2.30 -12.16 12.47
N MET A 89 -1.37 -11.65 11.64
CA MET A 89 -1.54 -11.56 10.19
C MET A 89 -1.71 -12.95 9.57
N LEU A 90 -0.90 -13.94 9.98
CA LEU A 90 -1.06 -15.32 9.53
C LEU A 90 -2.41 -15.93 9.95
N ALA A 91 -2.86 -15.63 11.17
CA ALA A 91 -4.12 -16.15 11.69
C ALA A 91 -5.38 -15.60 10.97
N ILE A 92 -5.31 -14.37 10.46
CA ILE A 92 -6.45 -13.77 9.73
C ILE A 92 -6.49 -14.12 8.23
N MET A 93 -5.43 -14.73 7.66
CA MET A 93 -5.39 -15.09 6.24
C MET A 93 -6.63 -15.90 5.75
N PRO A 94 -7.12 -16.92 6.45
CA PRO A 94 -8.32 -17.63 6.02
C PRO A 94 -9.57 -16.73 5.96
N ALA A 95 -9.69 -15.78 6.88
CA ALA A 95 -10.80 -14.82 6.86
C ALA A 95 -10.68 -13.83 5.70
N VAL A 96 -9.46 -13.39 5.38
CA VAL A 96 -9.17 -12.52 4.22
C VAL A 96 -9.53 -13.24 2.92
N GLU A 97 -9.16 -14.51 2.78
CA GLU A 97 -9.48 -15.31 1.59
C GLU A 97 -10.99 -15.53 1.45
N LEU A 98 -11.69 -15.82 2.54
CA LEU A 98 -13.14 -15.91 2.55
C LEU A 98 -13.81 -14.61 2.10
N LEU A 99 -13.34 -13.47 2.61
CA LEU A 99 -13.86 -12.15 2.22
C LEU A 99 -13.57 -11.85 0.75
N SER A 100 -12.40 -12.24 0.25
CA SER A 100 -12.04 -12.07 -1.16
C SER A 100 -12.98 -12.89 -2.06
N SER A 101 -13.23 -14.15 -1.71
CA SER A 101 -14.13 -15.02 -2.47
C SER A 101 -15.58 -14.54 -2.45
N LEU A 102 -16.07 -14.06 -1.30
CA LEU A 102 -17.39 -13.45 -1.17
C LEU A 102 -17.51 -12.19 -2.03
N ASN A 103 -16.49 -11.34 -1.99
CA ASN A 103 -16.48 -10.11 -2.78
C ASN A 103 -16.42 -10.39 -4.28
N ALA A 104 -15.63 -11.37 -4.71
CA ALA A 104 -15.51 -11.81 -6.10
C ALA A 104 -16.80 -12.46 -6.64
N SER A 105 -17.60 -13.10 -5.78
CA SER A 105 -18.87 -13.71 -6.15
C SER A 105 -20.01 -12.70 -6.35
N TYR A 106 -19.82 -11.45 -5.94
CA TYR A 106 -20.85 -10.42 -6.10
C TYR A 106 -20.99 -10.01 -7.56
N SER A 107 -22.23 -9.97 -8.04
CA SER A 107 -22.58 -9.47 -9.38
C SER A 107 -23.29 -8.13 -9.27
N PHE A 108 -22.88 -7.19 -10.10
CA PHE A 108 -23.51 -5.86 -10.14
C PHE A 108 -24.88 -5.93 -10.85
N PRO A 109 -25.79 -4.98 -10.56
CA PRO A 109 -27.00 -4.82 -11.35
C PRO A 109 -26.66 -4.58 -12.85
N GLU A 110 -27.54 -4.99 -13.75
CA GLU A 110 -27.32 -4.86 -15.21
C GLU A 110 -26.97 -3.45 -15.65
N SER A 111 -27.52 -2.43 -14.98
CA SER A 111 -27.21 -1.01 -15.23
C SER A 111 -25.73 -0.62 -14.96
N LEU A 112 -25.01 -1.45 -14.19
CA LEU A 112 -23.60 -1.23 -13.81
C LEU A 112 -22.67 -2.30 -14.40
N LYS A 113 -23.14 -3.08 -15.38
CA LYS A 113 -22.37 -4.17 -15.99
C LYS A 113 -21.03 -3.69 -16.57
N GLY A 114 -20.99 -2.53 -17.21
CA GLY A 114 -19.73 -1.98 -17.73
C GLY A 114 -18.70 -1.65 -16.64
N LEU A 115 -19.17 -1.29 -15.44
CA LEU A 115 -18.28 -1.11 -14.27
C LEU A 115 -17.80 -2.45 -13.73
N GLU A 116 -18.65 -3.47 -13.69
CA GLU A 116 -18.27 -4.84 -13.32
C GLU A 116 -17.18 -5.38 -14.27
N ASP A 117 -17.39 -5.26 -15.58
CA ASP A 117 -16.45 -5.73 -16.60
C ASP A 117 -15.07 -5.03 -16.44
N TYR A 118 -15.08 -3.72 -16.16
CA TYR A 118 -13.85 -2.98 -15.86
C TYR A 118 -13.11 -3.53 -14.65
N PHE A 119 -13.79 -3.77 -13.53
CA PHE A 119 -13.17 -4.31 -12.32
C PHE A 119 -12.68 -5.75 -12.51
N ARG A 120 -13.43 -6.59 -13.22
CA ARG A 120 -12.99 -7.96 -13.53
C ARG A 120 -11.75 -7.97 -14.42
N ALA A 121 -11.67 -7.07 -15.39
CA ALA A 121 -10.48 -6.91 -16.22
C ALA A 121 -9.27 -6.44 -15.39
N ALA A 122 -9.48 -5.52 -14.44
CA ALA A 122 -8.43 -5.06 -13.54
C ALA A 122 -7.93 -6.18 -12.60
N ASP A 123 -8.85 -6.99 -12.03
CA ASP A 123 -8.51 -8.16 -11.21
C ASP A 123 -7.68 -9.18 -12.02
N THR A 124 -8.09 -9.48 -13.26
CA THR A 124 -7.37 -10.39 -14.16
C THR A 124 -5.97 -9.88 -14.47
N SER A 125 -5.86 -8.61 -14.86
CA SER A 125 -4.55 -7.97 -15.15
C SER A 125 -3.60 -7.98 -13.96
N ALA A 126 -4.12 -7.77 -12.76
CA ALA A 126 -3.31 -7.81 -11.54
C ALA A 126 -2.83 -9.25 -11.22
N MET A 127 -3.68 -10.25 -11.45
CA MET A 127 -3.30 -11.65 -11.27
C MET A 127 -2.21 -12.06 -12.26
N GLU A 128 -2.34 -11.69 -13.53
CA GLU A 128 -1.30 -11.94 -14.56
C GLU A 128 0.01 -11.25 -14.22
N ALA A 129 -0.04 -9.98 -13.77
CA ALA A 129 1.13 -9.24 -13.32
C ALA A 129 1.84 -9.92 -12.13
N THR A 130 1.07 -10.43 -11.17
CA THR A 130 1.59 -11.16 -10.02
C THR A 130 2.23 -12.49 -10.45
N GLN A 131 1.57 -13.25 -11.31
CA GLN A 131 2.12 -14.51 -11.86
C GLN A 131 3.44 -14.27 -12.60
N ARG A 132 3.50 -13.22 -13.42
CA ARG A 132 4.72 -12.81 -14.10
C ARG A 132 5.84 -12.41 -13.12
N ALA A 133 5.48 -11.70 -12.06
CA ALA A 133 6.44 -11.27 -11.04
C ALA A 133 6.96 -12.46 -10.20
N LEU A 134 6.15 -13.51 -10.00
CA LEU A 134 6.55 -14.73 -9.30
C LEU A 134 7.44 -15.65 -10.13
N ALA A 135 7.62 -15.39 -11.43
CA ALA A 135 8.45 -16.22 -12.31
C ALA A 135 9.89 -16.38 -11.79
N GLY A 136 10.52 -17.49 -12.23
CA GLY A 136 11.85 -17.89 -11.80
C GLY A 136 11.83 -19.05 -10.78
N SER A 137 12.97 -19.69 -10.59
CA SER A 137 13.12 -20.85 -9.72
C SER A 137 14.39 -20.74 -8.86
N GLY A 138 14.40 -21.50 -7.76
CA GLY A 138 15.50 -21.54 -6.81
C GLY A 138 15.47 -20.40 -5.79
N ILE A 139 16.43 -20.48 -4.83
CA ILE A 139 16.46 -19.60 -3.66
C ILE A 139 16.67 -18.13 -4.01
N GLY A 140 17.44 -17.85 -5.07
CA GLY A 140 17.67 -16.47 -5.53
C GLY A 140 16.39 -15.81 -6.07
N ALA A 141 15.59 -16.53 -6.86
CA ALA A 141 14.29 -16.06 -7.33
C ALA A 141 13.31 -15.86 -6.16
N PHE A 142 13.29 -16.79 -5.22
CA PHE A 142 12.46 -16.67 -4.01
C PHE A 142 12.80 -15.42 -3.20
N VAL A 143 14.07 -15.18 -2.90
CA VAL A 143 14.52 -14.00 -2.16
C VAL A 143 14.18 -12.71 -2.91
N LEU A 144 14.41 -12.69 -4.23
CA LEU A 144 14.07 -11.53 -5.05
C LEU A 144 12.54 -11.26 -5.07
N ASN A 145 11.72 -12.31 -5.18
CA ASN A 145 10.28 -12.20 -5.13
C ASN A 145 9.80 -11.65 -3.78
N LEU A 146 10.37 -12.13 -2.67
CA LEU A 146 10.08 -11.61 -1.34
C LEU A 146 10.38 -10.10 -1.22
N ILE A 147 11.53 -9.67 -1.74
CA ILE A 147 11.91 -8.26 -1.74
C ILE A 147 10.95 -7.44 -2.60
N VAL A 148 10.65 -7.90 -3.81
CA VAL A 148 9.88 -7.15 -4.81
C VAL A 148 8.39 -7.10 -4.49
N LEU A 149 7.81 -8.23 -4.09
CA LEU A 149 6.36 -8.35 -3.93
C LEU A 149 5.88 -8.13 -2.49
N ALA A 150 6.73 -8.40 -1.50
CA ALA A 150 6.32 -8.24 -0.11
C ALA A 150 6.97 -7.02 0.56
N ILE A 151 8.29 -6.95 0.61
CA ILE A 151 8.99 -5.94 1.42
C ILE A 151 8.89 -4.55 0.78
N THR A 152 9.20 -4.42 -0.51
CA THR A 152 9.24 -3.10 -1.18
C THR A 152 7.88 -2.41 -1.17
N PRO A 153 6.76 -3.03 -1.60
CA PRO A 153 5.45 -2.38 -1.54
C PRO A 153 5.05 -2.08 -0.09
N ALA A 154 5.26 -3.01 0.86
CA ALA A 154 4.93 -2.77 2.25
C ALA A 154 5.64 -1.53 2.81
N VAL A 155 6.94 -1.36 2.56
CA VAL A 155 7.68 -0.17 3.00
C VAL A 155 7.13 1.08 2.34
N CYS A 156 7.02 1.09 1.00
CA CYS A 156 6.65 2.28 0.24
C CYS A 156 5.22 2.75 0.56
N GLU A 157 4.28 1.82 0.62
CA GLU A 157 2.88 2.11 0.89
C GLU A 157 2.65 2.56 2.33
N GLU A 158 3.30 1.90 3.32
CA GLU A 158 3.17 2.33 4.71
C GLU A 158 3.75 3.73 4.95
N LEU A 159 4.86 4.08 4.28
CA LEU A 159 5.40 5.45 4.33
C LEU A 159 4.35 6.47 3.90
N PHE A 160 3.62 6.23 2.82
CA PHE A 160 2.61 7.15 2.32
C PHE A 160 1.31 7.10 3.13
N PHE A 161 0.72 5.90 3.28
CA PHE A 161 -0.60 5.79 3.89
C PHE A 161 -0.58 6.02 5.39
N ARG A 162 0.36 5.44 6.14
CA ARG A 162 0.42 5.59 7.60
C ARG A 162 1.29 6.75 8.02
N GLY A 163 2.46 6.87 7.38
CA GLY A 163 3.41 7.92 7.69
C GLY A 163 2.92 9.32 7.37
N VAL A 164 2.16 9.49 6.27
CA VAL A 164 1.69 10.81 5.81
C VAL A 164 0.17 10.94 5.91
N LEU A 165 -0.58 10.16 5.14
CA LEU A 165 -2.03 10.36 4.95
C LEU A 165 -2.83 10.11 6.23
N GLN A 166 -2.59 8.99 6.92
CA GLN A 166 -3.27 8.69 8.18
C GLN A 166 -2.92 9.71 9.27
N LYS A 167 -1.65 10.11 9.38
CA LYS A 167 -1.26 11.17 10.33
C LYS A 167 -1.99 12.48 10.05
N PHE A 168 -2.09 12.86 8.79
CA PHE A 168 -2.86 14.02 8.40
C PHE A 168 -4.33 13.91 8.85
N PHE A 169 -5.01 12.80 8.56
CA PHE A 169 -6.41 12.63 8.97
C PHE A 169 -6.56 12.54 10.48
N VAL A 170 -5.68 11.83 11.19
CA VAL A 170 -5.71 11.73 12.65
C VAL A 170 -5.50 13.10 13.32
N ARG A 171 -4.73 14.00 12.74
CA ARG A 171 -4.54 15.37 13.25
C ARG A 171 -5.75 16.27 13.02
N ASN A 172 -6.49 16.08 11.91
CA ASN A 172 -7.51 17.00 11.45
C ASN A 172 -8.96 16.51 11.64
N ILE A 173 -9.17 15.21 11.87
CA ILE A 173 -10.49 14.62 12.14
C ILE A 173 -10.61 14.31 13.63
N SER A 174 -11.66 14.81 14.28
CA SER A 174 -11.87 14.63 15.72
C SER A 174 -11.96 13.14 16.12
N ASN A 175 -12.69 12.34 15.33
CA ASN A 175 -12.81 10.91 15.57
C ASN A 175 -11.66 10.14 14.87
N LYS A 176 -10.74 9.58 15.67
CA LYS A 176 -9.56 8.87 15.17
C LYS A 176 -9.90 7.57 14.44
N HIS A 177 -11.01 6.93 14.83
CA HIS A 177 -11.48 5.73 14.13
C HIS A 177 -11.92 6.05 12.69
N ILE A 178 -12.64 7.16 12.50
CA ILE A 178 -13.03 7.64 11.17
C ILE A 178 -11.77 7.96 10.34
N ALA A 179 -10.78 8.61 10.92
CA ALA A 179 -9.51 8.92 10.23
C ALA A 179 -8.79 7.65 9.75
N ILE A 180 -8.72 6.62 10.59
CA ILE A 180 -8.10 5.34 10.26
C ILE A 180 -8.89 4.62 9.17
N LEU A 181 -10.21 4.52 9.31
CA LEU A 181 -11.08 3.85 8.34
C LEU A 181 -11.09 4.58 6.98
N LEU A 182 -11.06 5.92 6.97
CA LEU A 182 -10.96 6.69 5.74
C LEU A 182 -9.63 6.40 5.02
N THR A 183 -8.52 6.35 5.76
CA THR A 183 -7.23 5.98 5.19
C THR A 183 -7.24 4.57 4.61
N ALA A 184 -7.82 3.60 5.34
CA ALA A 184 -7.95 2.22 4.90
C ALA A 184 -8.82 2.09 3.64
N PHE A 185 -9.90 2.87 3.56
CA PHE A 185 -10.76 2.92 2.37
C PHE A 185 -10.00 3.47 1.15
N ILE A 186 -9.28 4.59 1.30
CA ILE A 186 -8.47 5.15 0.23
C ILE A 186 -7.38 4.15 -0.20
N PHE A 187 -6.70 3.52 0.77
CA PHE A 187 -5.70 2.48 0.50
C PHE A 187 -6.27 1.33 -0.33
N SER A 188 -7.45 0.85 0.01
CA SER A 188 -8.10 -0.23 -0.74
C SER A 188 -8.56 0.23 -2.13
N ALA A 189 -9.20 1.40 -2.22
CA ALA A 189 -9.82 1.91 -3.43
C ALA A 189 -8.81 2.21 -4.55
N ILE A 190 -7.62 2.70 -4.23
CA ILE A 190 -6.62 3.03 -5.26
C ILE A 190 -6.12 1.83 -6.06
N HIS A 191 -6.31 0.62 -5.58
CA HIS A 191 -5.93 -0.59 -6.31
C HIS A 191 -6.88 -0.93 -7.45
N MET A 192 -8.06 -0.31 -7.49
CA MET A 192 -9.08 -0.49 -8.55
C MET A 192 -9.48 -1.95 -8.81
N GLN A 193 -9.35 -2.81 -7.80
CA GLN A 193 -9.64 -4.25 -7.83
C GLN A 193 -10.81 -4.55 -6.91
N PHE A 194 -11.93 -4.96 -7.47
CA PHE A 194 -13.14 -5.17 -6.68
C PHE A 194 -13.06 -6.40 -5.77
N SER A 195 -12.50 -7.49 -6.26
CA SER A 195 -12.34 -8.72 -5.46
C SER A 195 -11.53 -8.49 -4.18
N GLY A 196 -10.54 -7.62 -4.25
CA GLY A 196 -9.69 -7.25 -3.12
C GLY A 196 -10.20 -6.07 -2.28
N LEU A 197 -11.31 -5.41 -2.65
CA LEU A 197 -11.72 -4.15 -2.01
C LEU A 197 -12.00 -4.33 -0.51
N LEU A 198 -12.89 -5.23 -0.15
CA LEU A 198 -13.26 -5.44 1.25
C LEU A 198 -12.13 -6.06 2.09
N PRO A 199 -11.47 -7.15 1.66
CA PRO A 199 -10.36 -7.71 2.43
C PRO A 199 -9.22 -6.70 2.60
N ARG A 200 -8.86 -5.95 1.56
CA ARG A 200 -7.81 -4.94 1.62
C ARG A 200 -8.19 -3.73 2.50
N PHE A 201 -9.48 -3.36 2.53
CA PHE A 201 -9.98 -2.35 3.46
C PHE A 201 -9.81 -2.79 4.92
N ILE A 202 -10.17 -4.04 5.25
CA ILE A 202 -10.02 -4.58 6.62
C ILE A 202 -8.55 -4.67 7.00
N LEU A 203 -7.71 -5.22 6.13
CA LEU A 203 -6.25 -5.23 6.35
C LEU A 203 -5.69 -3.83 6.53
N GLY A 204 -6.13 -2.88 5.70
CA GLY A 204 -5.77 -1.48 5.80
C GLY A 204 -6.15 -0.87 7.16
N ALA A 205 -7.32 -1.20 7.69
CA ALA A 205 -7.74 -0.77 9.02
C ALA A 205 -6.87 -1.38 10.12
N VAL A 206 -6.58 -2.68 10.05
CA VAL A 206 -5.68 -3.37 11.00
C VAL A 206 -4.31 -2.69 11.05
N LEU A 207 -3.67 -2.49 9.89
CA LEU A 207 -2.38 -1.80 9.79
C LEU A 207 -2.45 -0.37 10.34
N GLY A 208 -3.57 0.34 10.06
CA GLY A 208 -3.83 1.67 10.60
C GLY A 208 -3.92 1.69 12.12
N TYR A 209 -4.58 0.72 12.74
CA TYR A 209 -4.64 0.59 14.19
C TYR A 209 -3.30 0.16 14.80
N LEU A 210 -2.55 -0.73 14.16
CA LEU A 210 -1.19 -1.09 14.59
C LEU A 210 -0.29 0.14 14.66
N PHE A 211 -0.30 0.97 13.63
CA PHE A 211 0.44 2.22 13.63
C PHE A 211 -0.04 3.21 14.68
N TYR A 212 -1.35 3.44 14.78
CA TYR A 212 -1.93 4.39 15.70
C TYR A 212 -1.63 4.06 17.17
N THR A 213 -1.69 2.78 17.54
CA THR A 213 -1.47 2.32 18.92
C THR A 213 -0.01 2.16 19.29
N SER A 214 0.86 1.86 18.32
CA SER A 214 2.29 1.66 18.57
C SER A 214 3.14 2.92 18.39
N GLY A 215 2.69 3.87 17.58
CA GLY A 215 3.48 5.00 17.12
C GLY A 215 4.59 4.63 16.14
N SER A 216 4.79 3.33 15.86
CA SER A 216 5.89 2.83 15.04
C SER A 216 5.41 2.36 13.68
N LEU A 217 6.02 2.92 12.64
CA LEU A 217 5.76 2.49 11.26
C LEU A 217 6.29 1.09 10.98
N TRP A 218 7.38 0.68 11.66
CA TRP A 218 7.98 -0.64 11.48
C TRP A 218 7.01 -1.79 11.78
N LEU A 219 6.13 -1.63 12.78
CA LEU A 219 5.17 -2.66 13.13
C LEU A 219 4.16 -2.88 11.99
N SER A 220 3.66 -1.79 11.40
CA SER A 220 2.77 -1.86 10.23
C SER A 220 3.49 -2.41 8.99
N ILE A 221 4.74 -2.00 8.75
CA ILE A 221 5.55 -2.53 7.64
C ILE A 221 5.73 -4.04 7.75
N VAL A 222 6.11 -4.55 8.94
CA VAL A 222 6.30 -6.00 9.14
C VAL A 222 4.98 -6.75 8.99
N ALA A 223 3.89 -6.24 9.57
CA ALA A 223 2.57 -6.85 9.42
C ALA A 223 2.12 -6.86 7.94
N HIS A 224 2.31 -5.76 7.22
CA HIS A 224 1.97 -5.65 5.80
C HIS A 224 2.81 -6.62 4.94
N ALA A 225 4.13 -6.62 5.12
CA ALA A 225 5.01 -7.55 4.41
C ALA A 225 4.70 -9.03 4.70
N THR A 226 4.15 -9.34 5.88
CA THR A 226 3.70 -10.70 6.23
C THR A 226 2.43 -11.08 5.47
N ASN A 227 1.56 -10.09 5.18
CA ASN A 227 0.33 -10.33 4.41
C ASN A 227 0.60 -10.53 2.92
N ASN A 228 1.55 -9.79 2.35
CA ASN A 228 1.92 -9.88 0.94
C ASN A 228 2.67 -11.18 0.59
#